data_fe106c8e008f035131e942f73d77bcaa
#
_entry.id   fe106c8e008f035131e942f73d77bcaa
#
_cell.length_a   1.000
_cell.length_b   1.000
_cell.length_c   1.000
_cell.angle_alpha   90.00
_cell.angle_beta   90.00
_cell.angle_gamma   90.00
#
_symmetry.space_group_name_H-M   'P 1'
#
loop_
_entity.id
_entity.type
_entity.pdbx_description
1 polymer ?
#
loop_
_entity_poly.entity_id
_entity_poly.type
_entity_poly.pdbx_seq_one_letter_code
_entity_poly.pdbx_strand_id
1 'polypeptide(L)'
;RRQRQMCIRDRHIAGYTILNDGSVRDWQRHGVAAGKNFHHSGSCGPWIVTNHSISDPSSLTVITRVNGEERQRAGTDEMIFSPSELIAYMSRIMPLEPGDIIATGSPEGTGGSLDPQVWLSEGDSIEFEISEIGILKNTVIDEQM
;
A
#
# COMPACT_ATOMS: atom_id res chain seq x y z
N ARG A 1 -0.29 -25.37 -16.75
CA ARG A 1 0.98 -24.79 -16.28
C ARG A 1 0.78 -23.45 -15.54
N ARG A 2 -0.05 -22.51 -16.04
CA ARG A 2 -0.27 -21.20 -15.36
C ARG A 2 -0.87 -21.32 -13.96
N GLN A 3 -1.93 -22.10 -13.75
CA GLN A 3 -2.56 -22.29 -12.43
C GLN A 3 -1.60 -22.94 -11.41
N ARG A 4 -0.76 -23.91 -11.83
CA ARG A 4 0.20 -24.55 -10.94
C ARG A 4 1.32 -23.58 -10.48
N GLN A 5 1.66 -22.59 -11.30
CA GLN A 5 2.62 -21.54 -10.92
C GLN A 5 2.00 -20.50 -9.98
N MET A 6 0.70 -20.19 -10.10
CA MET A 6 0.01 -19.30 -9.14
C MET A 6 -0.05 -19.94 -7.76
N CYS A 7 -0.51 -21.17 -7.63
CA CYS A 7 -0.57 -21.88 -6.32
C CYS A 7 0.80 -22.03 -5.62
N ILE A 8 1.90 -22.04 -6.35
CA ILE A 8 3.24 -22.10 -5.75
C ILE A 8 3.61 -20.72 -5.17
N ARG A 9 3.24 -19.62 -5.84
CA ARG A 9 3.58 -18.25 -5.43
C ARG A 9 2.81 -17.81 -4.19
N ASP A 10 1.54 -18.17 -4.10
CA ASP A 10 0.69 -17.85 -2.95
C ASP A 10 1.21 -18.52 -1.65
N ARG A 11 1.92 -19.63 -1.76
CA ARG A 11 2.58 -20.32 -0.62
C ARG A 11 3.79 -19.57 -0.07
N HIS A 12 4.29 -18.57 -0.77
CA HIS A 12 5.42 -17.73 -0.33
C HIS A 12 4.94 -16.43 0.30
N ILE A 13 3.63 -16.17 0.37
CA ILE A 13 3.06 -15.02 1.06
C ILE A 13 2.85 -15.40 2.53
N ALA A 14 3.62 -14.77 3.43
CA ALA A 14 3.46 -14.97 4.87
C ALA A 14 2.17 -14.33 5.38
N GLY A 15 1.78 -13.19 4.83
CA GLY A 15 0.59 -12.46 5.21
C GLY A 15 0.48 -11.11 4.51
N TYR A 16 -0.50 -10.34 4.96
CA TYR A 16 -0.84 -9.03 4.42
C TYR A 16 -0.84 -7.98 5.53
N THR A 17 -0.49 -6.76 5.18
CA THR A 17 -0.47 -5.61 6.07
C THR A 17 -0.86 -4.36 5.31
N ILE A 18 -1.04 -3.25 6.01
CA ILE A 18 -1.33 -1.96 5.41
C ILE A 18 -0.03 -1.19 5.24
N LEU A 19 0.18 -0.58 4.08
CA LEU A 19 1.30 0.30 3.82
C LEU A 19 0.78 1.69 3.43
N ASN A 20 1.18 2.70 4.20
CA ASN A 20 1.07 4.09 3.77
C ASN A 20 2.25 4.43 2.86
N ASP A 21 1.98 4.57 1.57
CA ASP A 21 2.96 4.96 0.56
C ASP A 21 3.01 6.49 0.44
N GLY A 22 3.37 7.16 1.54
CA GLY A 22 3.51 8.61 1.59
C GLY A 22 4.51 9.11 0.54
N SER A 23 4.18 10.22 -0.13
CA SER A 23 4.96 10.69 -1.27
C SER A 23 5.14 12.19 -1.24
N VAL A 24 6.40 12.62 -1.35
CA VAL A 24 6.78 14.02 -1.57
C VAL A 24 6.81 14.28 -3.09
N ARG A 25 5.71 14.81 -3.63
CA ARG A 25 5.48 14.88 -5.09
C ARG A 25 6.51 15.71 -5.84
N ASP A 26 7.00 16.79 -5.26
CA ASP A 26 8.00 17.65 -5.90
C ASP A 26 9.30 16.90 -6.22
N TRP A 27 9.68 15.95 -5.39
CA TRP A 27 10.86 15.11 -5.58
C TRP A 27 10.65 13.97 -6.57
N GLN A 28 9.43 13.62 -6.86
CA GLN A 28 9.14 12.59 -7.87
C GLN A 28 9.51 13.01 -9.30
N ARG A 29 9.77 14.30 -9.54
CA ARG A 29 10.35 14.80 -10.80
C ARG A 29 11.76 14.24 -11.06
N HIS A 30 12.50 13.87 -10.02
CA HIS A 30 13.83 13.26 -10.12
C HIS A 30 13.77 11.72 -10.30
N GLY A 31 12.60 11.13 -10.09
CA GLY A 31 12.33 9.69 -10.17
C GLY A 31 11.29 9.31 -9.14
N VAL A 32 10.48 8.30 -9.45
CA VAL A 32 9.38 7.88 -8.56
C VAL A 32 9.91 7.52 -7.17
N ALA A 33 11.02 6.81 -7.09
CA ALA A 33 11.63 6.39 -5.83
C ALA A 33 12.13 7.58 -4.98
N ALA A 34 12.60 8.66 -5.61
CA ALA A 34 13.14 9.81 -4.89
C ALA A 34 12.09 10.46 -3.96
N GLY A 35 10.83 10.51 -4.39
CA GLY A 35 9.74 11.08 -3.58
C GLY A 35 9.15 10.13 -2.53
N LYS A 36 9.61 8.87 -2.44
CA LYS A 36 9.06 7.84 -1.54
C LYS A 36 10.00 7.42 -0.41
N ASN A 37 11.20 7.98 -0.35
CA ASN A 37 12.24 7.58 0.59
C ASN A 37 12.61 8.69 1.60
N PHE A 38 11.69 9.62 1.85
CA PHE A 38 11.87 10.62 2.89
C PHE A 38 11.71 9.98 4.27
N HIS A 39 12.47 10.49 5.22
CA HIS A 39 12.36 10.07 6.61
C HIS A 39 10.93 10.26 7.11
N HIS A 40 10.36 9.23 7.74
CA HIS A 40 8.98 9.22 8.23
C HIS A 40 7.89 9.53 7.18
N SER A 41 8.15 9.47 5.87
CA SER A 41 7.13 9.72 4.85
C SER A 41 6.12 8.59 4.69
N GLY A 42 6.45 7.38 5.14
CA GLY A 42 5.60 6.21 5.04
C GLY A 42 5.49 5.44 6.35
N SER A 43 4.56 4.52 6.42
CA SER A 43 4.36 3.64 7.57
C SER A 43 3.80 2.29 7.15
N CYS A 44 4.02 1.26 7.96
CA CYS A 44 3.55 -0.10 7.70
C CYS A 44 2.98 -0.68 9.00
N GLY A 45 1.84 -1.34 8.90
CA GLY A 45 1.19 -1.95 10.06
C GLY A 45 -0.34 -1.94 9.95
N PRO A 46 -1.07 -2.00 11.08
CA PRO A 46 -0.56 -2.07 12.48
C PRO A 46 0.04 -3.43 12.83
N TRP A 47 -0.30 -4.48 12.09
CA TRP A 47 0.21 -5.84 12.21
C TRP A 47 0.19 -6.55 10.86
N ILE A 48 0.74 -7.75 10.82
CA ILE A 48 0.62 -8.65 9.68
C ILE A 48 -0.46 -9.68 9.99
N VAL A 49 -1.48 -9.76 9.15
CA VAL A 49 -2.47 -10.85 9.18
C VAL A 49 -1.97 -11.97 8.30
N THR A 50 -1.85 -13.18 8.87
CA THR A 50 -1.30 -14.31 8.13
C THR A 50 -2.19 -14.69 6.94
N ASN A 51 -1.59 -15.20 5.89
CA ASN A 51 -2.32 -15.61 4.68
C ASN A 51 -3.47 -16.58 4.96
N HIS A 52 -3.33 -17.43 5.98
CA HIS A 52 -4.39 -18.37 6.37
C HIS A 52 -5.58 -17.75 7.09
N SER A 53 -5.42 -16.53 7.60
CA SER A 53 -6.47 -15.80 8.32
C SER A 53 -7.26 -14.86 7.42
N ILE A 54 -6.84 -14.66 6.18
CA ILE A 54 -7.58 -13.90 5.16
C ILE A 54 -8.41 -14.89 4.35
N SER A 55 -9.71 -14.62 4.28
CA SER A 55 -10.67 -15.51 3.58
C SER A 55 -10.37 -15.57 2.08
N ASP A 56 -10.24 -14.40 1.47
CA ASP A 56 -9.88 -14.23 0.06
C ASP A 56 -9.18 -12.87 -0.13
N PRO A 57 -7.88 -12.85 -0.39
CA PRO A 57 -7.16 -11.59 -0.58
C PRO A 57 -7.58 -10.80 -1.82
N SER A 58 -8.36 -11.38 -2.73
CA SER A 58 -8.91 -10.67 -3.90
C SER A 58 -10.27 -9.99 -3.63
N SER A 59 -10.84 -10.15 -2.44
CA SER A 59 -12.17 -9.63 -2.09
C SER A 59 -12.15 -8.60 -0.95
N LEU A 60 -10.98 -8.06 -0.62
CA LEU A 60 -10.84 -7.08 0.45
C LEU A 60 -11.23 -5.68 -0.04
N THR A 61 -11.71 -4.85 0.89
CA THR A 61 -11.98 -3.43 0.62
C THR A 61 -10.89 -2.57 1.24
N VAL A 62 -10.34 -1.67 0.45
CA VAL A 62 -9.34 -0.66 0.86
C VAL A 62 -10.02 0.70 0.97
N ILE A 63 -9.87 1.37 2.10
CA ILE A 63 -10.43 2.72 2.32
C ILE A 63 -9.35 3.59 2.92
N THR A 64 -9.21 4.82 2.40
CA THR A 64 -8.36 5.86 3.00
C THR A 64 -9.23 7.05 3.41
N ARG A 65 -9.03 7.54 4.64
CA ARG A 65 -9.69 8.75 5.14
C ARG A 65 -8.66 9.77 5.58
N VAL A 66 -8.95 11.04 5.33
CA VAL A 66 -8.19 12.19 5.84
C VAL A 66 -9.15 13.02 6.67
N ASN A 67 -8.83 13.23 7.94
CA ASN A 67 -9.68 13.94 8.91
C ASN A 67 -11.11 13.37 8.99
N GLY A 68 -11.25 12.06 8.84
CA GLY A 68 -12.53 11.36 8.82
C GLY A 68 -13.28 11.38 7.49
N GLU A 69 -12.83 12.16 6.50
CA GLU A 69 -13.40 12.20 5.17
C GLU A 69 -12.79 11.11 4.29
N GLU A 70 -13.65 10.29 3.66
CA GLU A 70 -13.21 9.26 2.72
C GLU A 70 -12.62 9.88 1.46
N ARG A 71 -11.39 9.49 1.14
CA ARG A 71 -10.63 9.96 -0.03
C ARG A 71 -10.43 8.88 -1.08
N GLN A 72 -10.29 7.65 -0.63
CA GLN A 72 -10.07 6.51 -1.51
C GLN A 72 -10.93 5.35 -1.07
N ARG A 73 -11.50 4.61 -2.04
CA ARG A 73 -12.18 3.34 -1.83
C ARG A 73 -12.02 2.48 -3.06
N ALA A 74 -11.56 1.24 -2.89
CA ALA A 74 -11.46 0.26 -3.97
C ALA A 74 -11.55 -1.16 -3.40
N GLY A 75 -11.92 -2.09 -4.24
CA GLY A 75 -11.77 -3.52 -4.00
C GLY A 75 -10.37 -4.00 -4.41
N THR A 76 -9.86 -5.03 -3.74
CA THR A 76 -8.60 -5.65 -4.19
C THR A 76 -8.76 -6.45 -5.49
N ASP A 77 -9.97 -6.75 -5.91
CA ASP A 77 -10.31 -7.31 -7.23
C ASP A 77 -10.09 -6.31 -8.39
N GLU A 78 -10.01 -5.01 -8.08
CA GLU A 78 -9.71 -3.96 -9.05
C GLU A 78 -8.19 -3.81 -9.34
N MET A 79 -7.34 -4.57 -8.66
CA MET A 79 -5.89 -4.53 -8.90
C MET A 79 -5.55 -4.93 -10.33
N ILE A 80 -4.72 -4.11 -11.01
CA ILE A 80 -4.24 -4.40 -12.38
C ILE A 80 -3.38 -5.68 -12.40
N PHE A 81 -2.56 -5.88 -11.38
CA PHE A 81 -1.72 -7.06 -11.22
C PHE A 81 -1.98 -7.69 -9.85
N SER A 82 -2.22 -8.97 -9.82
CA SER A 82 -2.37 -9.73 -8.57
C SER A 82 -1.05 -9.81 -7.79
N PRO A 83 -1.08 -10.03 -6.46
CA PRO A 83 0.13 -10.26 -5.67
C PRO A 83 1.04 -11.35 -6.26
N SER A 84 0.46 -12.43 -6.77
CA SER A 84 1.22 -13.52 -7.42
C SER A 84 1.96 -13.07 -8.69
N GLU A 85 1.36 -12.18 -9.48
CA GLU A 85 2.01 -11.63 -10.67
C GLU A 85 3.13 -10.68 -10.30
N LEU A 86 2.94 -9.86 -9.26
CA LEU A 86 3.97 -8.96 -8.73
C LEU A 86 5.18 -9.76 -8.20
N ILE A 87 4.95 -10.79 -7.40
CA ILE A 87 6.01 -11.71 -6.93
C ILE A 87 6.75 -12.33 -8.11
N ALA A 88 6.02 -12.79 -9.12
CA ALA A 88 6.63 -13.38 -10.30
C ALA A 88 7.48 -12.39 -11.10
N TYR A 89 7.05 -11.15 -11.16
CA TYR A 89 7.79 -10.09 -11.86
C TYR A 89 9.06 -9.73 -11.07
N MET A 90 8.91 -9.43 -9.77
CA MET A 90 10.02 -9.02 -8.91
C MET A 90 11.11 -10.09 -8.80
N SER A 91 10.72 -11.36 -8.68
CA SER A 91 11.67 -12.48 -8.58
C SER A 91 12.52 -12.71 -9.85
N ARG A 92 12.20 -12.05 -10.97
CA ARG A 92 13.05 -12.05 -12.17
C ARG A 92 14.14 -10.98 -12.11
N ILE A 93 13.92 -9.95 -11.30
CA ILE A 93 14.82 -8.79 -11.19
C ILE A 93 15.80 -9.00 -10.05
N MET A 94 15.30 -9.54 -8.92
CA MET A 94 16.08 -9.75 -7.70
C MET A 94 15.60 -10.98 -6.95
N PRO A 95 16.47 -11.66 -6.18
CA PRO A 95 16.02 -12.66 -5.22
C PRO A 95 15.12 -11.99 -4.17
N LEU A 96 14.03 -12.67 -3.81
CA LEU A 96 13.16 -12.25 -2.72
C LEU A 96 13.53 -13.07 -1.47
N GLU A 97 13.68 -12.37 -0.35
CA GLU A 97 14.07 -12.96 0.93
C GLU A 97 12.89 -12.95 1.92
N PRO A 98 12.88 -13.85 2.92
CA PRO A 98 11.90 -13.78 3.99
C PRO A 98 11.96 -12.45 4.73
N GLY A 99 10.84 -11.75 4.80
CA GLY A 99 10.75 -10.40 5.39
C GLY A 99 10.64 -9.28 4.37
N ASP A 100 10.81 -9.55 3.08
CA ASP A 100 10.55 -8.56 2.03
C ASP A 100 9.08 -8.15 2.02
N ILE A 101 8.83 -6.85 1.84
CA ILE A 101 7.50 -6.26 1.72
C ILE A 101 7.33 -5.73 0.30
N ILE A 102 6.25 -6.14 -0.35
CA ILE A 102 5.89 -5.68 -1.68
C ILE A 102 4.70 -4.73 -1.57
N ALA A 103 4.91 -3.45 -1.89
CA ALA A 103 3.83 -2.50 -2.07
C ALA A 103 3.08 -2.81 -3.38
N THR A 104 1.79 -3.08 -3.28
CA THR A 104 0.98 -3.59 -4.40
C THR A 104 0.32 -2.48 -5.22
N GLY A 105 0.48 -1.23 -4.81
CA GLY A 105 -0.12 -0.05 -5.45
C GLY A 105 -1.20 0.60 -4.60
N SER A 106 -1.71 1.72 -5.08
CA SER A 106 -2.73 2.51 -4.40
C SER A 106 -3.93 2.74 -5.32
N PRO A 107 -5.17 2.79 -4.77
CA PRO A 107 -6.34 3.19 -5.54
C PRO A 107 -6.25 4.65 -5.99
N GLU A 108 -7.15 5.06 -6.87
CA GLU A 108 -7.34 6.47 -7.23
C GLU A 108 -7.79 7.32 -6.03
N GLY A 109 -7.81 8.65 -6.17
CA GLY A 109 -8.25 9.59 -5.12
C GLY A 109 -7.12 10.13 -4.25
N THR A 110 -5.86 10.00 -4.68
CA THR A 110 -4.75 10.69 -4.00
C THR A 110 -4.89 12.19 -4.12
N GLY A 111 -4.49 12.95 -3.10
CA GLY A 111 -4.62 14.42 -3.08
C GLY A 111 -4.02 15.12 -4.31
N GLY A 112 -2.93 14.58 -4.86
CA GLY A 112 -2.33 15.10 -6.09
C GLY A 112 -3.10 14.82 -7.38
N SER A 113 -4.08 13.92 -7.37
CA SER A 113 -4.95 13.62 -8.51
C SER A 113 -6.27 14.39 -8.50
N LEU A 114 -6.55 15.12 -7.43
CA LEU A 114 -7.77 15.95 -7.31
C LEU A 114 -7.64 17.25 -8.10
N ASP A 115 -8.76 17.83 -8.47
CA ASP A 115 -8.84 19.16 -9.08
C ASP A 115 -9.88 20.03 -8.30
N PRO A 116 -9.45 21.04 -7.53
CA PRO A 116 -8.05 21.41 -7.25
C PRO A 116 -7.30 20.38 -6.41
N GLN A 117 -5.98 20.32 -6.54
CA GLN A 117 -5.13 19.43 -5.73
C GLN A 117 -5.26 19.76 -4.25
N VAL A 118 -5.29 18.71 -3.42
CA VAL A 118 -5.38 18.83 -1.95
C VAL A 118 -4.17 18.12 -1.34
N TRP A 119 -3.37 18.87 -0.58
CA TRP A 119 -2.18 18.38 0.08
C TRP A 119 -2.43 18.16 1.57
N LEU A 120 -1.69 17.25 2.15
CA LEU A 120 -1.69 17.02 3.59
C LEU A 120 -0.98 18.18 4.29
N SER A 121 -1.45 18.53 5.47
CA SER A 121 -0.92 19.58 6.32
C SER A 121 -0.62 19.05 7.72
N GLU A 122 0.23 19.76 8.46
CA GLU A 122 0.49 19.43 9.86
C GLU A 122 -0.82 19.32 10.67
N GLY A 123 -0.93 18.26 11.45
CA GLY A 123 -2.10 17.95 12.26
C GLY A 123 -3.14 17.08 11.57
N ASP A 124 -3.04 16.87 10.25
CA ASP A 124 -3.97 15.97 9.55
C ASP A 124 -3.87 14.54 10.09
N SER A 125 -5.03 13.92 10.32
CA SER A 125 -5.15 12.51 10.68
C SER A 125 -5.45 11.69 9.43
N ILE A 126 -4.65 10.67 9.19
CA ILE A 126 -4.83 9.75 8.06
C ILE A 126 -5.15 8.36 8.61
N GLU A 127 -6.21 7.76 8.07
CA GLU A 127 -6.59 6.38 8.37
C GLU A 127 -6.60 5.56 7.09
N PHE A 128 -5.94 4.41 7.14
CA PHE A 128 -5.96 3.40 6.10
C PHE A 128 -6.63 2.15 6.66
N GLU A 129 -7.76 1.78 6.10
CA GLU A 129 -8.52 0.61 6.51
C GLU A 129 -8.48 -0.43 5.39
N ILE A 130 -8.17 -1.68 5.74
CA ILE A 130 -8.37 -2.82 4.86
C ILE A 130 -9.18 -3.85 5.62
N SER A 131 -10.30 -4.27 5.01
CA SER A 131 -11.17 -5.31 5.62
C SER A 131 -10.36 -6.56 5.95
N GLU A 132 -10.69 -7.26 7.03
CA GLU A 132 -9.99 -8.41 7.58
C GLU A 132 -8.56 -8.14 8.08
N ILE A 133 -7.96 -6.96 7.79
CA ILE A 133 -6.62 -6.61 8.26
C ILE A 133 -6.70 -5.62 9.44
N GLY A 134 -7.46 -4.52 9.31
CA GLY A 134 -7.60 -3.54 10.36
C GLY A 134 -7.40 -2.11 9.88
N ILE A 135 -6.98 -1.24 10.79
CA ILE A 135 -6.80 0.20 10.53
C ILE A 135 -5.40 0.64 10.94
N LEU A 136 -4.67 1.23 10.01
CA LEU A 136 -3.43 1.95 10.26
C LEU A 136 -3.74 3.44 10.36
N LYS A 137 -3.32 4.09 11.45
CA LYS A 137 -3.53 5.53 11.67
C LYS A 137 -2.21 6.25 11.76
N ASN A 138 -2.15 7.42 11.13
CA ASN A 138 -1.02 8.32 11.17
C ASN A 138 -1.49 9.76 11.41
N THR A 139 -0.59 10.57 11.97
CA THR A 139 -0.75 12.02 12.04
C THR A 139 0.38 12.67 11.26
N VAL A 140 0.05 13.66 10.46
CA VAL A 140 1.04 14.45 9.72
C VAL A 140 1.72 15.42 10.70
N ILE A 141 3.04 15.45 10.67
CA ILE A 141 3.85 16.40 11.41
C ILE A 141 4.82 17.09 10.46
N ASP A 142 5.09 18.35 10.66
CA ASP A 142 6.13 19.05 9.91
C ASP A 142 7.52 18.51 10.29
N GLU A 143 8.40 18.41 9.29
CA GLU A 143 9.77 18.00 9.51
C GLU A 143 10.49 19.06 10.38
N GLN A 144 10.94 18.64 11.54
CA GLN A 144 11.79 19.48 12.38
C GLN A 144 13.25 19.33 11.91
N MET A 145 13.77 20.38 11.28
CA MET A 145 15.17 20.49 10.89
C MET A 145 16.07 20.80 12.10
#